data_375b98a09a0469a7252a3d1a98fac5e1
#
_entry.id   375b98a09a0469a7252a3d1a98fac5e1
#
_cell.length_a   1.000
_cell.length_b   1.000
_cell.length_c   1.000
_cell.angle_alpha   90.00
_cell.angle_beta   90.00
_cell.angle_gamma   90.00
#
_symmetry.space_group_name_H-M   'P 1'
#
loop_
_entity.id
_entity.type
_entity.pdbx_description
1 polymer ?
#
loop_
_entity_poly.entity_id
_entity_poly.type
_entity_poly.pdbx_seq_one_letter_code
_entity_poly.pdbx_strand_id
1 'polypeptide(L)'
;MEIRLAEPSEAGAAVAILNACGVEMRDRHGVPDWLLPSIPGTIAADATAARLFVVTERGEIIGTFALCDIPDDYYAPIQWEEPSGSAVYLHRFAISKRLQSKGIGAWCLTQMEELVRRRGRRWIRLDATLVDPRVRAFYERYGYQARGVTHIPVPLPDHPAVAVMCYEKRLDRLPGEIASS
;
A
#
# COMPACT_ATOMS: atom_id res chain seq x y z
N MET A 1 3.93 19.20 -2.06
CA MET A 1 4.02 17.71 -2.03
C MET A 1 3.88 17.18 -3.44
N GLU A 2 4.63 16.16 -3.79
CA GLU A 2 4.64 15.50 -5.09
C GLU A 2 4.70 13.98 -4.90
N ILE A 3 4.12 13.22 -5.83
CA ILE A 3 4.28 11.77 -5.93
C ILE A 3 4.93 11.47 -7.28
N ARG A 4 5.99 10.68 -7.27
CA ARG A 4 6.69 10.22 -8.46
C ARG A 4 7.23 8.82 -8.28
N LEU A 5 7.60 8.18 -9.37
CA LEU A 5 8.34 6.92 -9.31
C LEU A 5 9.66 7.12 -8.55
N ALA A 6 9.99 6.14 -7.74
CA ALA A 6 11.26 6.12 -7.01
C ALA A 6 12.40 5.71 -7.96
N GLU A 7 13.55 6.34 -7.81
CA GLU A 7 14.79 5.85 -8.39
C GLU A 7 15.35 4.69 -7.54
N PRO A 8 16.07 3.73 -8.12
CA PRO A 8 16.69 2.65 -7.34
C PRO A 8 17.61 3.13 -6.21
N SER A 9 18.27 4.27 -6.40
CA SER A 9 19.12 4.94 -5.41
C SER A 9 18.34 5.44 -4.19
N GLU A 10 17.02 5.63 -4.30
CA GLU A 10 16.14 6.12 -3.24
C GLU A 10 15.53 4.98 -2.39
N ALA A 11 15.79 3.73 -2.75
CA ALA A 11 15.29 2.57 -2.01
C ALA A 11 15.67 2.60 -0.53
N GLY A 12 16.86 3.11 -0.20
CA GLY A 12 17.31 3.26 1.19
C GLY A 12 16.44 4.20 2.02
N ALA A 13 15.99 5.32 1.43
CA ALA A 13 15.08 6.26 2.10
C ALA A 13 13.69 5.63 2.32
N ALA A 14 13.16 4.92 1.33
CA ALA A 14 11.90 4.19 1.46
C ALA A 14 11.98 3.12 2.58
N VAL A 15 13.06 2.32 2.60
CA VAL A 15 13.33 1.33 3.66
C VAL A 15 13.36 1.98 5.05
N ALA A 16 14.02 3.13 5.20
CA ALA A 16 14.09 3.83 6.47
C ALA A 16 12.71 4.24 6.99
N ILE A 17 11.83 4.75 6.10
CA ILE A 17 10.44 5.12 6.45
C ILE A 17 9.63 3.88 6.85
N LEU A 18 9.69 2.81 6.05
CA LEU A 18 8.98 1.57 6.32
C LEU A 18 9.39 0.97 7.66
N ASN A 19 10.69 0.88 7.92
CA ASN A 19 11.21 0.30 9.16
C ASN A 19 10.86 1.16 10.38
N ALA A 20 10.88 2.49 10.27
CA ALA A 20 10.43 3.37 11.35
C ALA A 20 8.95 3.17 11.70
N CYS A 21 8.09 3.00 10.70
CA CYS A 21 6.68 2.66 10.90
C CYS A 21 6.52 1.24 11.48
N GLY A 22 7.31 0.27 11.01
CA GLY A 22 7.31 -1.10 11.51
C GLY A 22 7.68 -1.20 12.99
N VAL A 23 8.72 -0.48 13.42
CA VAL A 23 9.10 -0.38 14.83
C VAL A 23 7.93 0.13 15.68
N GLU A 24 7.25 1.20 15.24
CA GLU A 24 6.12 1.75 15.98
C GLU A 24 4.95 0.76 16.08
N MET A 25 4.64 0.07 14.99
CA MET A 25 3.57 -0.94 14.98
C MET A 25 3.88 -2.09 15.94
N ARG A 26 5.11 -2.60 15.91
CA ARG A 26 5.59 -3.62 16.84
C ARG A 26 5.49 -3.15 18.28
N ASP A 27 6.01 -1.97 18.60
CA ASP A 27 6.09 -1.47 19.98
C ASP A 27 4.69 -1.16 20.54
N ARG A 28 3.75 -0.77 19.68
CA ARG A 28 2.38 -0.44 20.08
C ARG A 28 1.44 -1.66 20.14
N HIS A 29 1.61 -2.62 19.25
CA HIS A 29 0.64 -3.69 19.03
C HIS A 29 1.23 -5.10 19.11
N GLY A 30 2.55 -5.24 19.24
CA GLY A 30 3.21 -6.55 19.26
C GLY A 30 3.10 -7.32 17.94
N VAL A 31 3.02 -6.63 16.81
CA VAL A 31 2.71 -7.24 15.50
C VAL A 31 3.92 -7.95 14.93
N PRO A 32 3.86 -9.26 14.68
CA PRO A 32 5.01 -10.00 14.17
C PRO A 32 5.35 -9.69 12.72
N ASP A 33 4.39 -9.34 11.87
CA ASP A 33 4.60 -8.98 10.45
C ASP A 33 5.53 -7.78 10.26
N TRP A 34 5.53 -6.86 11.22
CA TRP A 34 6.43 -5.71 11.22
C TRP A 34 7.72 -5.93 12.02
N LEU A 35 7.96 -7.15 12.48
CA LEU A 35 9.25 -7.53 13.11
C LEU A 35 10.38 -7.63 12.10
N LEU A 36 10.06 -7.96 10.85
CA LEU A 36 11.05 -8.06 9.80
C LEU A 36 11.29 -6.70 9.17
N PRO A 37 12.52 -6.20 9.20
CA PRO A 37 12.84 -4.98 8.48
C PRO A 37 12.64 -5.19 6.97
N SER A 38 12.20 -4.15 6.30
CA SER A 38 12.13 -4.15 4.84
C SER A 38 13.51 -4.42 4.26
N ILE A 39 13.59 -5.35 3.32
CA ILE A 39 14.85 -5.75 2.69
C ILE A 39 15.21 -4.73 1.60
N PRO A 40 16.36 -4.04 1.68
CA PRO A 40 16.72 -3.01 0.70
C PRO A 40 16.71 -3.52 -0.75
N GLY A 41 17.17 -4.74 -0.98
CA GLY A 41 17.16 -5.36 -2.32
C GLY A 41 15.78 -5.54 -2.91
N THR A 42 14.78 -5.91 -2.10
CA THR A 42 13.39 -6.05 -2.55
C THR A 42 12.80 -4.69 -2.91
N ILE A 43 13.06 -3.67 -2.10
CA ILE A 43 12.58 -2.31 -2.36
C ILE A 43 13.25 -1.71 -3.61
N ALA A 44 14.56 -1.95 -3.79
CA ALA A 44 15.27 -1.54 -5.01
C ALA A 44 14.75 -2.26 -6.26
N ALA A 45 14.39 -3.54 -6.15
CA ALA A 45 13.77 -4.29 -7.25
C ALA A 45 12.40 -3.71 -7.63
N ASP A 46 11.59 -3.28 -6.66
CA ASP A 46 10.33 -2.60 -6.94
C ASP A 46 10.53 -1.23 -7.62
N ALA A 47 11.56 -0.48 -7.23
CA ALA A 47 11.94 0.77 -7.90
C ALA A 47 12.37 0.51 -9.35
N THR A 48 13.23 -0.48 -9.57
CA THR A 48 13.69 -0.88 -10.92
C THR A 48 12.53 -1.34 -11.81
N ALA A 49 11.53 -2.00 -11.22
CA ALA A 49 10.34 -2.46 -11.94
C ALA A 49 9.26 -1.36 -12.10
N ALA A 50 9.57 -0.09 -11.78
CA ALA A 50 8.65 1.05 -11.83
C ALA A 50 7.34 0.83 -11.05
N ARG A 51 7.42 0.13 -9.94
CA ARG A 51 6.30 -0.13 -9.03
C ARG A 51 6.34 0.72 -7.77
N LEU A 52 7.55 1.10 -7.32
CA LEU A 52 7.74 1.91 -6.12
C LEU A 52 7.57 3.39 -6.42
N PHE A 53 6.85 4.07 -5.55
CA PHE A 53 6.67 5.52 -5.57
C PHE A 53 7.20 6.12 -4.28
N VAL A 54 7.68 7.35 -4.39
CA VAL A 54 8.02 8.20 -3.25
C VAL A 54 7.10 9.40 -3.20
N VAL A 55 6.79 9.81 -1.98
CA VAL A 55 6.10 11.06 -1.68
C VAL A 55 7.15 12.06 -1.23
N THR A 56 7.23 13.20 -1.88
CA THR A 56 8.24 14.22 -1.57
C THR A 56 7.59 15.53 -1.13
N GLU A 57 8.26 16.23 -0.23
CA GLU A 57 7.94 17.59 0.16
C GLU A 57 9.23 18.40 0.30
N ARG A 58 9.34 19.52 -0.45
CA ARG A 58 10.53 20.38 -0.45
C ARG A 58 11.84 19.62 -0.71
N GLY A 59 11.78 18.61 -1.62
CA GLY A 59 12.93 17.78 -1.98
C GLY A 59 13.23 16.62 -1.02
N GLU A 60 12.54 16.52 0.11
CA GLU A 60 12.70 15.44 1.08
C GLU A 60 11.70 14.32 0.82
N ILE A 61 12.12 13.05 0.88
CA ILE A 61 11.24 11.89 0.82
C ILE A 61 10.55 11.74 2.18
N ILE A 62 9.23 11.84 2.18
CA ILE A 62 8.39 11.82 3.37
C ILE A 62 7.44 10.62 3.43
N GLY A 63 7.36 9.85 2.37
CA GLY A 63 6.51 8.66 2.30
C GLY A 63 6.87 7.78 1.13
N THR A 64 6.31 6.56 1.13
CA THR A 64 6.49 5.58 0.07
C THR A 64 5.25 4.71 -0.08
N PHE A 65 5.07 4.14 -1.27
CA PHE A 65 4.10 3.08 -1.55
C PHE A 65 4.50 2.33 -2.83
N ALA A 66 3.95 1.14 -3.02
CA ALA A 66 4.09 0.39 -4.26
C ALA A 66 2.72 0.11 -4.90
N LEU A 67 2.65 0.16 -6.24
CA LEU A 67 1.47 -0.22 -7.01
C LEU A 67 1.84 -1.38 -7.93
N CYS A 68 1.26 -2.55 -7.66
CA CYS A 68 1.52 -3.80 -8.37
C CYS A 68 0.30 -4.23 -9.18
N ASP A 69 0.51 -4.68 -10.42
CA ASP A 69 -0.57 -5.20 -11.28
C ASP A 69 -0.85 -6.70 -11.05
N ILE A 70 0.05 -7.39 -10.36
CA ILE A 70 -0.04 -8.83 -10.06
C ILE A 70 -0.32 -8.97 -8.57
N PRO A 71 -1.36 -9.75 -8.17
CA PRO A 71 -1.63 -10.05 -6.78
C PRO A 71 -0.54 -10.95 -6.17
N ASP A 72 -0.31 -10.79 -4.88
CA ASP A 72 0.41 -11.80 -4.11
C ASP A 72 -0.48 -13.04 -3.89
N ASP A 73 0.13 -14.21 -3.75
CA ASP A 73 -0.59 -15.50 -3.63
C ASP A 73 -1.54 -15.56 -2.43
N TYR A 74 -1.24 -14.83 -1.37
CA TYR A 74 -2.10 -14.81 -0.18
C TYR A 74 -3.46 -14.14 -0.42
N TYR A 75 -3.65 -13.43 -1.53
CA TYR A 75 -4.96 -12.91 -1.92
C TYR A 75 -5.88 -13.93 -2.59
N ALA A 76 -5.37 -15.11 -2.96
CA ALA A 76 -6.15 -16.13 -3.67
C ALA A 76 -7.48 -16.54 -2.99
N PRO A 77 -7.58 -16.61 -1.65
CA PRO A 77 -8.84 -16.94 -0.98
C PRO A 77 -9.89 -15.84 -1.00
N ILE A 78 -9.52 -14.61 -1.37
CA ILE A 78 -10.41 -13.45 -1.25
C ILE A 78 -11.37 -13.39 -2.45
N GLN A 79 -12.66 -13.29 -2.13
CA GLN A 79 -13.72 -13.08 -3.13
C GLN A 79 -13.86 -11.58 -3.43
N TRP A 80 -13.16 -11.15 -4.45
CA TRP A 80 -13.25 -9.78 -4.96
C TRP A 80 -14.57 -9.58 -5.72
N GLU A 81 -15.10 -8.34 -5.73
CA GLU A 81 -16.30 -7.99 -6.49
C GLU A 81 -16.08 -8.17 -8.00
N GLU A 82 -14.90 -7.80 -8.47
CA GLU A 82 -14.50 -7.96 -9.86
C GLU A 82 -13.26 -8.88 -9.91
N PRO A 83 -13.42 -10.15 -10.30
CA PRO A 83 -12.31 -11.10 -10.35
C PRO A 83 -11.34 -10.87 -11.51
N SER A 84 -11.74 -10.12 -12.54
CA SER A 84 -10.89 -9.86 -13.71
C SER A 84 -9.69 -8.96 -13.35
N GLY A 85 -8.62 -9.05 -14.14
CA GLY A 85 -7.34 -8.38 -13.92
C GLY A 85 -7.33 -6.85 -14.04
N SER A 86 -8.43 -6.16 -13.71
CA SER A 86 -8.57 -4.70 -13.77
C SER A 86 -8.14 -3.98 -12.50
N ALA A 87 -7.61 -4.72 -11.52
CA ALA A 87 -7.19 -4.16 -10.24
C ALA A 87 -5.68 -3.87 -10.19
N VAL A 88 -5.34 -2.89 -9.35
CA VAL A 88 -3.97 -2.61 -8.90
C VAL A 88 -3.92 -2.86 -7.40
N TYR A 89 -2.83 -3.44 -6.94
CA TYR A 89 -2.60 -3.78 -5.53
C TYR A 89 -1.65 -2.75 -4.91
N LEU A 90 -2.13 -2.08 -3.87
CA LEU A 90 -1.37 -1.11 -3.09
C LEU A 90 -0.63 -1.82 -1.96
N HIS A 91 0.69 -1.68 -1.94
CA HIS A 91 1.55 -2.24 -0.91
C HIS A 91 2.46 -1.16 -0.32
N ARG A 92 3.02 -1.44 0.86
CA ARG A 92 4.09 -0.64 1.49
C ARG A 92 3.74 0.85 1.65
N PHE A 93 2.47 1.16 1.86
CA PHE A 93 2.08 2.55 2.09
C PHE A 93 2.49 3.00 3.48
N ALA A 94 3.43 3.91 3.53
CA ALA A 94 3.93 4.50 4.76
C ALA A 94 4.23 5.99 4.59
N ILE A 95 3.89 6.78 5.61
CA ILE A 95 4.25 8.20 5.73
C ILE A 95 5.15 8.34 6.95
N SER A 96 6.21 9.14 6.81
CA SER A 96 7.13 9.47 7.89
C SER A 96 6.36 9.86 9.16
N LYS A 97 6.72 9.24 10.29
CA LYS A 97 6.03 9.36 11.58
C LYS A 97 5.76 10.81 11.99
N ARG A 98 6.73 11.71 11.81
CA ARG A 98 6.61 13.13 12.15
C ARG A 98 5.51 13.88 11.38
N LEU A 99 5.03 13.29 10.29
CA LEU A 99 4.04 13.89 9.38
C LEU A 99 2.69 13.15 9.36
N GLN A 100 2.56 12.08 10.13
CA GLN A 100 1.28 11.38 10.28
C GLN A 100 0.23 12.28 10.95
N SER A 101 -1.06 11.94 10.76
CA SER A 101 -2.21 12.69 11.29
C SER A 101 -2.36 14.14 10.78
N LYS A 102 -1.62 14.54 9.74
CA LYS A 102 -1.69 15.86 9.10
C LYS A 102 -2.46 15.86 7.76
N GLY A 103 -3.26 14.81 7.50
CA GLY A 103 -4.02 14.70 6.24
C GLY A 103 -3.21 14.18 5.05
N ILE A 104 -1.89 14.00 5.19
CA ILE A 104 -1.00 13.56 4.08
C ILE A 104 -1.42 12.18 3.55
N GLY A 105 -1.77 11.24 4.43
CA GLY A 105 -2.25 9.92 4.02
C GLY A 105 -3.50 9.99 3.13
N ALA A 106 -4.43 10.85 3.46
CA ALA A 106 -5.65 11.08 2.67
C ALA A 106 -5.33 11.68 1.29
N TRP A 107 -4.48 12.68 1.26
CA TRP A 107 -4.00 13.26 0.01
C TRP A 107 -3.29 12.20 -0.85
N CYS A 108 -2.43 11.37 -0.26
CA CYS A 108 -1.77 10.27 -0.97
C CYS A 108 -2.78 9.29 -1.57
N LEU A 109 -3.83 8.87 -0.82
CA LEU A 109 -4.85 7.97 -1.37
C LEU A 109 -5.52 8.57 -2.60
N THR A 110 -5.90 9.85 -2.56
CA THR A 110 -6.49 10.53 -3.73
C THR A 110 -5.55 10.51 -4.94
N GLN A 111 -4.26 10.76 -4.72
CA GLN A 111 -3.28 10.74 -5.81
C GLN A 111 -3.02 9.32 -6.33
N MET A 112 -2.99 8.30 -5.47
CA MET A 112 -2.87 6.90 -5.85
C MET A 112 -4.06 6.45 -6.70
N GLU A 113 -5.28 6.80 -6.29
CA GLU A 113 -6.50 6.49 -7.03
C GLU A 113 -6.47 7.12 -8.44
N GLU A 114 -5.98 8.34 -8.54
CA GLU A 114 -5.80 9.02 -9.82
C GLU A 114 -4.73 8.34 -10.69
N LEU A 115 -3.60 7.92 -10.11
CA LEU A 115 -2.58 7.15 -10.82
C LEU A 115 -3.14 5.82 -11.36
N VAL A 116 -3.97 5.14 -10.56
CA VAL A 116 -4.61 3.89 -10.96
C VAL A 116 -5.61 4.12 -12.11
N ARG A 117 -6.43 5.18 -12.05
CA ARG A 117 -7.34 5.57 -13.15
C ARG A 117 -6.58 5.86 -14.44
N ARG A 118 -5.48 6.63 -14.38
CA ARG A 118 -4.62 6.95 -15.54
C ARG A 118 -3.98 5.72 -16.19
N ARG A 119 -3.80 4.64 -15.42
CA ARG A 119 -3.38 3.34 -15.94
C ARG A 119 -4.54 2.55 -16.60
N GLY A 120 -5.74 3.13 -16.72
CA GLY A 120 -6.93 2.44 -17.23
C GLY A 120 -7.46 1.36 -16.30
N ARG A 121 -7.08 1.38 -15.03
CA ARG A 121 -7.54 0.41 -14.02
C ARG A 121 -8.73 0.94 -13.26
N ARG A 122 -9.61 0.04 -12.86
CA ARG A 122 -10.90 0.40 -12.24
C ARG A 122 -10.98 0.04 -10.75
N TRP A 123 -10.02 -0.71 -10.24
CA TRP A 123 -10.02 -1.18 -8.88
C TRP A 123 -8.66 -0.98 -8.23
N ILE A 124 -8.68 -0.56 -6.99
CA ILE A 124 -7.52 -0.56 -6.11
C ILE A 124 -7.79 -1.49 -4.94
N ARG A 125 -6.85 -2.37 -4.65
CA ARG A 125 -6.90 -3.39 -3.60
C ARG A 125 -5.73 -3.24 -2.67
N LEU A 126 -5.93 -3.59 -1.41
CA LEU A 126 -4.88 -3.56 -0.40
C LEU A 126 -5.24 -4.49 0.75
N ASP A 127 -4.30 -4.70 1.62
CA ASP A 127 -4.51 -5.30 2.93
C ASP A 127 -4.10 -4.35 4.06
N ALA A 128 -4.72 -4.54 5.20
CA ALA A 128 -4.44 -3.78 6.41
C ALA A 128 -4.43 -4.71 7.63
N THR A 129 -3.51 -4.46 8.53
CA THR A 129 -3.40 -5.23 9.77
C THR A 129 -4.70 -5.22 10.58
N LEU A 130 -5.05 -6.36 11.18
CA LEU A 130 -6.22 -6.47 12.07
C LEU A 130 -5.99 -5.82 13.44
N VAL A 131 -4.74 -5.65 13.85
CA VAL A 131 -4.43 -5.20 15.21
C VAL A 131 -4.54 -3.69 15.43
N ASP A 132 -4.44 -2.87 14.37
CA ASP A 132 -4.68 -1.42 14.49
C ASP A 132 -6.02 -1.01 13.85
N PRO A 133 -7.08 -0.80 14.66
CA PRO A 133 -8.38 -0.40 14.14
C PRO A 133 -8.37 0.98 13.45
N ARG A 134 -7.37 1.84 13.74
CA ARG A 134 -7.28 3.17 13.12
C ARG A 134 -6.90 3.07 11.65
N VAL A 135 -6.04 2.11 11.30
CA VAL A 135 -5.64 1.86 9.89
C VAL A 135 -6.85 1.36 9.10
N ARG A 136 -7.64 0.46 9.68
CA ARG A 136 -8.87 -0.04 9.04
C ARG A 136 -9.90 1.08 8.86
N ALA A 137 -10.20 1.82 9.94
CA ALA A 137 -11.13 2.95 9.90
C ALA A 137 -10.68 4.04 8.91
N PHE A 138 -9.37 4.20 8.72
CA PHE A 138 -8.83 5.11 7.71
C PHE A 138 -9.28 4.68 6.31
N TYR A 139 -9.04 3.44 5.89
CA TYR A 139 -9.45 2.98 4.56
C TYR A 139 -10.97 2.98 4.37
N GLU A 140 -11.72 2.51 5.36
CA GLU A 140 -13.19 2.50 5.34
C GLU A 140 -13.78 3.92 5.16
N ARG A 141 -13.22 4.92 5.85
CA ARG A 141 -13.61 6.34 5.69
C ARG A 141 -13.43 6.84 4.26
N TYR A 142 -12.44 6.33 3.53
CA TYR A 142 -12.18 6.71 2.14
C TYR A 142 -12.85 5.79 1.13
N GLY A 143 -13.85 5.00 1.57
CA GLY A 143 -14.73 4.21 0.69
C GLY A 143 -14.15 2.86 0.26
N TYR A 144 -13.10 2.39 0.94
CA TYR A 144 -12.61 1.03 0.75
C TYR A 144 -13.52 0.05 1.48
N GLN A 145 -13.93 -1.02 0.79
CA GLN A 145 -14.83 -2.05 1.31
C GLN A 145 -14.05 -3.29 1.73
N ALA A 146 -14.30 -3.78 2.95
CA ALA A 146 -13.72 -5.02 3.43
C ALA A 146 -14.26 -6.22 2.63
N ARG A 147 -13.36 -7.13 2.21
CA ARG A 147 -13.68 -8.32 1.41
C ARG A 147 -13.36 -9.64 2.12
N GLY A 148 -12.73 -9.58 3.25
CA GLY A 148 -12.42 -10.73 4.07
C GLY A 148 -11.02 -10.72 4.62
N VAL A 149 -10.72 -11.72 5.43
CA VAL A 149 -9.42 -11.90 6.08
C VAL A 149 -8.61 -12.93 5.32
N THR A 150 -7.33 -12.63 5.12
CA THR A 150 -6.34 -13.59 4.67
C THR A 150 -5.14 -13.60 5.60
N HIS A 151 -4.15 -14.45 5.30
CA HIS A 151 -2.98 -14.63 6.13
C HIS A 151 -1.71 -14.46 5.31
N ILE A 152 -0.89 -13.50 5.69
CA ILE A 152 0.42 -13.27 5.07
C ILE A 152 1.43 -14.21 5.73
N PRO A 153 2.11 -15.07 4.96
CA PRO A 153 3.15 -15.92 5.50
C PRO A 153 4.34 -15.09 5.98
N VAL A 154 4.80 -15.35 7.20
CA VAL A 154 6.01 -14.73 7.74
C VAL A 154 7.20 -15.65 7.44
N PRO A 155 8.25 -15.16 6.75
CA PRO A 155 9.39 -15.97 6.37
C PRO A 155 10.36 -16.20 7.53
N LEU A 156 9.84 -16.57 8.69
CA LEU A 156 10.57 -16.96 9.89
C LEU A 156 10.11 -18.37 10.33
N PRO A 157 11.05 -19.26 10.69
CA PRO A 157 10.69 -20.56 11.26
C PRO A 157 9.77 -20.39 12.47
N ASP A 158 8.74 -21.24 12.55
CA ASP A 158 7.78 -21.30 13.67
C ASP A 158 6.97 -20.02 13.94
N HIS A 159 7.01 -19.05 13.03
CA HIS A 159 6.19 -17.86 13.15
C HIS A 159 4.80 -18.07 12.49
N PRO A 160 3.70 -17.78 13.21
CA PRO A 160 2.37 -17.88 12.62
C PRO A 160 2.22 -16.85 11.49
N ALA A 161 1.45 -17.21 10.47
CA ALA A 161 1.05 -16.26 9.43
C ALA A 161 0.22 -15.11 10.05
N VAL A 162 0.36 -13.92 9.51
CA VAL A 162 -0.29 -12.71 10.03
C VAL A 162 -1.63 -12.49 9.37
N ALA A 163 -2.68 -12.39 10.17
CA ALA A 163 -4.01 -12.11 9.68
C ALA A 163 -4.16 -10.63 9.30
N VAL A 164 -4.64 -10.38 8.09
CA VAL A 164 -4.92 -9.04 7.56
C VAL A 164 -6.32 -8.97 6.98
N MET A 165 -6.94 -7.78 7.06
CA MET A 165 -8.19 -7.49 6.37
C MET A 165 -7.87 -7.01 4.96
N CYS A 166 -8.48 -7.64 3.96
CA CYS A 166 -8.37 -7.22 2.57
C CYS A 166 -9.48 -6.22 2.22
N TYR A 167 -9.10 -5.20 1.48
CA TYR A 167 -9.97 -4.11 1.05
C TYR A 167 -9.91 -3.93 -0.45
N GLU A 168 -11.01 -3.50 -1.03
CA GLU A 168 -11.03 -2.99 -2.38
C GLU A 168 -11.89 -1.74 -2.50
N LYS A 169 -11.59 -0.91 -3.50
CA LYS A 169 -12.39 0.24 -3.88
C LYS A 169 -12.52 0.30 -5.39
N ARG A 170 -13.77 0.44 -5.86
CA ARG A 170 -14.04 0.77 -7.26
C ARG A 170 -13.74 2.23 -7.50
N LEU A 171 -12.98 2.48 -8.55
CA LEU A 171 -12.65 3.83 -9.01
C LEU A 171 -13.56 4.17 -10.18
N ASP A 172 -14.49 5.09 -9.99
CA ASP A 172 -15.32 5.59 -11.09
C ASP A 172 -14.47 6.28 -12.13
N ARG A 173 -14.95 6.30 -13.37
CA ARG A 173 -14.28 7.04 -14.46
C ARG A 173 -14.23 8.52 -14.09
N LEU A 174 -13.15 9.18 -14.49
CA LEU A 174 -13.10 10.64 -14.40
C LEU A 174 -14.20 11.24 -15.29
N PRO A 175 -14.84 12.34 -14.85
CA PRO A 175 -15.75 13.08 -15.71
C PRO A 175 -15.02 13.50 -17.01
N GLY A 176 -15.45 12.98 -18.15
CA GLY A 176 -14.85 13.29 -19.46
C GLY A 176 -14.14 12.14 -20.17
N GLU A 177 -13.94 10.98 -19.55
CA GLU A 177 -13.48 9.78 -20.25
C GLU A 177 -14.61 9.17 -21.09
N ILE A 178 -14.58 9.44 -22.41
CA ILE A 178 -15.46 8.81 -23.38
C ILE A 178 -15.08 7.32 -23.46
N ALA A 179 -16.09 6.44 -23.37
CA ALA A 179 -15.90 5.02 -23.62
C ALA A 179 -15.34 4.84 -25.04
N SER A 180 -14.08 4.40 -25.15
CA SER A 180 -13.58 3.89 -26.42
C SER A 180 -14.38 2.63 -26.75
N SER A 181 -15.19 2.72 -27.77
CA SER A 181 -16.01 1.64 -28.33
C SER A 181 -15.13 0.66 -29.06
#